data_7a3a7f0c6ba1958a39f51803b02aa08e
#
_entry.id   7a3a7f0c6ba1958a39f51803b02aa08e
#
_cell.length_a   1.000
_cell.length_b   1.000
_cell.length_c   1.000
_cell.angle_alpha   90.00
_cell.angle_beta   90.00
_cell.angle_gamma   90.00
#
_symmetry.space_group_name_H-M   'P 1'
#
loop_
_entity.id
_entity.type
_entity.pdbx_description
1 polymer ?
#
loop_
_entity_poly.entity_id
_entity_poly.type
_entity_poly.pdbx_seq_one_letter_code
_entity_poly.pdbx_strand_id
1 'polypeptide(L)'
;GRVGVIKLSDFLTEHIGCAAVPERTDLSAWQLITDNGAAAAVNGEIFRDALGIFTGERQRLLEYYPNELWYPKMAEAAVKIAQYGQYNYGRCIRRGDYVAASLAYAGFIEQTMKLCFLVYREYMPYYKWSYRALVKLAQLRQEPVLMRVCGLLDELSQIDYHDEDKASECIENICMQLVRILNMQSLSGSNDYYMETQGYAIMQGYESVQTSLGRNEDNGSMAGIIERIVKLEWDMFQASHNEGGRADC
;
A
#
# COMPACT_ATOMS: atom_id res chain seq x y z
N GLY A 1 -22.87 18.90 -15.88
CA GLY A 1 -22.41 18.35 -17.15
C GLY A 1 -21.09 17.64 -16.99
N ARG A 2 -20.96 16.48 -17.55
CA ARG A 2 -19.71 15.69 -17.49
C ARG A 2 -18.67 16.12 -18.53
N VAL A 3 -18.99 17.10 -19.35
CA VAL A 3 -18.15 17.56 -20.45
C VAL A 3 -18.13 19.08 -20.44
N GLY A 4 -16.97 19.67 -20.38
CA GLY A 4 -16.80 21.09 -20.35
C GLY A 4 -15.34 21.50 -20.20
N VAL A 5 -15.07 22.78 -20.31
CA VAL A 5 -13.76 23.35 -20.02
C VAL A 5 -13.67 23.63 -18.53
N ILE A 6 -12.66 23.06 -17.88
CA ILE A 6 -12.34 23.33 -16.48
C ILE A 6 -10.94 23.96 -16.40
N LYS A 7 -10.70 24.78 -15.38
CA LYS A 7 -9.36 25.29 -15.12
C LYS A 7 -8.46 24.17 -14.62
N LEU A 8 -7.18 24.22 -14.96
CA LEU A 8 -6.21 23.24 -14.47
C LEU A 8 -6.13 23.20 -12.94
N SER A 9 -6.17 24.37 -12.29
CA SER A 9 -6.22 24.46 -10.83
C SER A 9 -7.41 23.74 -10.22
N ASP A 10 -8.59 23.85 -10.83
CA ASP A 10 -9.81 23.22 -10.33
C ASP A 10 -9.75 21.70 -10.54
N PHE A 11 -9.23 21.26 -11.70
CA PHE A 11 -8.97 19.84 -11.98
C PHE A 11 -8.01 19.22 -10.96
N LEU A 12 -6.88 19.88 -10.68
CA LEU A 12 -5.91 19.40 -9.71
C LEU A 12 -6.49 19.41 -8.29
N THR A 13 -7.22 20.48 -7.91
CA THR A 13 -7.88 20.53 -6.59
C THR A 13 -8.89 19.40 -6.42
N GLU A 14 -9.66 19.06 -7.46
CA GLU A 14 -10.63 17.95 -7.40
C GLU A 14 -9.94 16.59 -7.20
N HIS A 15 -8.79 16.38 -7.84
CA HIS A 15 -8.13 15.06 -7.82
C HIS A 15 -7.10 14.91 -6.71
N ILE A 16 -6.27 15.94 -6.46
CA ILE A 16 -5.15 15.83 -5.52
C ILE A 16 -5.26 16.79 -4.32
N GLY A 17 -6.36 17.54 -4.20
CA GLY A 17 -6.58 18.46 -3.10
C GLY A 17 -5.80 19.78 -3.17
N CYS A 18 -4.97 19.98 -4.19
CA CYS A 18 -4.11 21.15 -4.37
C CYS A 18 -4.31 21.78 -5.75
N ALA A 19 -4.21 23.11 -5.85
CA ALA A 19 -4.36 23.83 -7.13
C ALA A 19 -3.18 23.62 -8.11
N ALA A 20 -2.06 23.12 -7.61
CA ALA A 20 -0.87 22.70 -8.35
C ALA A 20 -0.23 21.52 -7.61
N VAL A 21 0.63 20.75 -8.28
CA VAL A 21 1.38 19.67 -7.62
C VAL A 21 2.35 20.29 -6.61
N PRO A 22 2.35 19.83 -5.34
CA PRO A 22 3.21 20.41 -4.30
C PRO A 22 4.70 20.27 -4.64
N GLU A 23 5.52 21.16 -4.07
CA GLU A 23 6.96 21.01 -4.10
C GLU A 23 7.35 19.72 -3.36
N ARG A 24 8.41 19.03 -3.80
CA ARG A 24 8.82 17.74 -3.21
C ARG A 24 9.20 17.83 -1.73
N THR A 25 9.55 19.02 -1.26
CA THR A 25 9.87 19.32 0.15
C THR A 25 8.63 19.55 1.02
N ASP A 26 7.46 19.81 0.42
CA ASP A 26 6.20 19.96 1.16
C ASP A 26 5.55 18.58 1.41
N LEU A 27 6.14 17.84 2.35
CA LEU A 27 5.67 16.49 2.70
C LEU A 27 4.25 16.50 3.24
N SER A 28 3.83 17.59 3.91
CA SER A 28 2.48 17.70 4.47
C SER A 28 1.41 17.75 3.38
N ALA A 29 1.64 18.51 2.33
CA ALA A 29 0.75 18.54 1.17
C ALA A 29 0.75 17.20 0.41
N TRP A 30 1.92 16.55 0.25
CA TRP A 30 2.02 15.24 -0.38
C TRP A 30 1.30 14.14 0.40
N GLN A 31 1.25 14.20 1.74
CA GLN A 31 0.50 13.25 2.57
C GLN A 31 -1.01 13.28 2.31
N LEU A 32 -1.55 14.43 1.90
CA LEU A 32 -2.98 14.60 1.61
C LEU A 32 -3.37 14.03 0.25
N ILE A 33 -2.41 13.82 -0.66
CA ILE A 33 -2.65 13.25 -1.98
C ILE A 33 -2.98 11.76 -1.85
N THR A 34 -4.19 11.38 -2.24
CA THR A 34 -4.62 9.99 -2.25
C THR A 34 -4.13 9.27 -3.51
N ASP A 35 -3.85 7.96 -3.39
CA ASP A 35 -3.40 7.16 -4.55
C ASP A 35 -4.40 7.21 -5.71
N ASN A 36 -5.70 7.05 -5.42
CA ASN A 36 -6.74 7.06 -6.44
C ASN A 36 -6.95 8.45 -7.09
N GLY A 37 -6.75 9.53 -6.33
CA GLY A 37 -6.80 10.89 -6.86
C GLY A 37 -5.63 11.15 -7.80
N ALA A 38 -4.41 10.82 -7.38
CA ALA A 38 -3.21 10.91 -8.23
C ALA A 38 -3.33 10.01 -9.48
N ALA A 39 -3.80 8.76 -9.31
CA ALA A 39 -4.05 7.86 -10.44
C ALA A 39 -5.02 8.47 -11.45
N ALA A 40 -6.09 9.13 -10.99
CA ALA A 40 -7.05 9.81 -11.87
C ALA A 40 -6.43 11.02 -12.59
N ALA A 41 -5.60 11.80 -11.89
CA ALA A 41 -4.94 12.99 -12.44
C ALA A 41 -3.91 12.64 -13.52
N VAL A 42 -3.22 11.50 -13.42
CA VAL A 42 -2.22 11.06 -14.40
C VAL A 42 -2.77 10.12 -15.48
N ASN A 43 -4.03 9.72 -15.39
CA ASN A 43 -4.64 8.80 -16.34
C ASN A 43 -4.89 9.44 -17.71
N GLY A 44 -4.83 8.63 -18.77
CA GLY A 44 -5.15 9.04 -20.14
C GLY A 44 -4.00 9.72 -20.88
N GLU A 45 -4.32 10.21 -22.08
CA GLU A 45 -3.37 10.85 -23.00
C GLU A 45 -3.64 12.35 -23.10
N ILE A 46 -2.58 13.12 -23.27
CA ILE A 46 -2.66 14.56 -23.53
C ILE A 46 -2.68 14.77 -25.03
N PHE A 47 -3.83 15.13 -25.60
CA PHE A 47 -3.96 15.34 -27.03
C PHE A 47 -3.36 16.69 -27.50
N ARG A 48 -3.40 17.71 -26.66
CA ARG A 48 -2.84 19.03 -26.94
C ARG A 48 -2.55 19.80 -25.66
N ASP A 49 -1.33 20.28 -25.51
CA ASP A 49 -0.89 21.19 -24.45
C ASP A 49 0.18 22.14 -25.03
N ALA A 50 -0.26 23.17 -25.73
CA ALA A 50 0.63 24.10 -26.45
C ALA A 50 1.58 24.88 -25.51
N LEU A 51 1.21 25.07 -24.25
CA LEU A 51 2.01 25.77 -23.24
C LEU A 51 2.83 24.83 -22.35
N GLY A 52 2.59 23.53 -22.41
CA GLY A 52 3.26 22.52 -21.59
C GLY A 52 2.92 22.56 -20.09
N ILE A 53 1.93 23.36 -19.69
CA ILE A 53 1.62 23.59 -18.27
C ILE A 53 1.01 22.33 -17.65
N PHE A 54 0.01 21.74 -18.31
CA PHE A 54 -0.60 20.48 -17.83
C PHE A 54 0.39 19.33 -17.85
N THR A 55 1.19 19.24 -18.93
CA THR A 55 2.26 18.24 -19.07
C THR A 55 3.27 18.37 -17.94
N GLY A 56 3.65 19.59 -17.56
CA GLY A 56 4.58 19.84 -16.46
C GLY A 56 4.02 19.35 -15.11
N GLU A 57 2.79 19.71 -14.76
CA GLU A 57 2.14 19.26 -13.52
C GLU A 57 1.97 17.74 -13.49
N ARG A 58 1.55 17.14 -14.61
CA ARG A 58 1.43 15.68 -14.74
C ARG A 58 2.78 14.98 -14.56
N GLN A 59 3.86 15.54 -15.13
CA GLN A 59 5.20 14.97 -14.99
C GLN A 59 5.67 14.99 -13.54
N ARG A 60 5.42 16.07 -12.79
CA ARG A 60 5.72 16.17 -11.36
C ARG A 60 4.99 15.10 -10.54
N LEU A 61 3.73 14.79 -10.86
CA LEU A 61 3.03 13.65 -10.26
C LEU A 61 3.66 12.32 -10.65
N LEU A 62 4.05 12.14 -11.92
CA LEU A 62 4.67 10.90 -12.41
C LEU A 62 6.08 10.66 -11.82
N GLU A 63 6.76 11.67 -11.29
CA GLU A 63 7.96 11.49 -10.45
C GLU A 63 7.66 10.73 -9.16
N TYR A 64 6.40 10.57 -8.84
CA TYR A 64 5.86 9.82 -7.72
C TYR A 64 6.08 10.50 -6.36
N TYR A 65 5.69 9.83 -5.26
CA TYR A 65 5.86 10.34 -3.90
C TYR A 65 7.34 10.63 -3.59
N PRO A 66 7.66 11.67 -2.78
CA PRO A 66 8.96 11.81 -2.15
C PRO A 66 9.33 10.53 -1.39
N ASN A 67 10.63 10.20 -1.36
CA ASN A 67 11.10 8.98 -0.69
C ASN A 67 10.73 8.94 0.79
N GLU A 68 10.68 10.11 1.43
CA GLU A 68 10.29 10.33 2.82
C GLU A 68 8.84 9.87 3.12
N LEU A 69 8.00 9.73 2.09
CA LEU A 69 6.65 9.19 2.19
C LEU A 69 6.52 7.81 1.53
N TRP A 70 7.27 7.57 0.47
CA TRP A 70 7.19 6.33 -0.29
C TRP A 70 7.61 5.11 0.53
N TYR A 71 8.77 5.17 1.19
CA TYR A 71 9.25 4.06 2.03
C TYR A 71 8.30 3.77 3.21
N PRO A 72 7.85 4.76 4.01
CA PRO A 72 6.86 4.53 5.06
C PRO A 72 5.54 3.93 4.55
N LYS A 73 5.03 4.39 3.41
CA LYS A 73 3.81 3.82 2.80
C LYS A 73 3.99 2.34 2.45
N MET A 74 5.16 1.93 1.93
CA MET A 74 5.46 0.52 1.65
C MET A 74 5.57 -0.30 2.94
N ALA A 75 6.30 0.21 3.93
CA ALA A 75 6.45 -0.44 5.22
C ALA A 75 5.10 -0.63 5.92
N GLU A 76 4.26 0.40 5.93
CA GLU A 76 2.88 0.33 6.45
C GLU A 76 2.05 -0.73 5.73
N ALA A 77 2.10 -0.78 4.39
CA ALA A 77 1.37 -1.78 3.61
C ALA A 77 1.86 -3.20 3.94
N ALA A 78 3.18 -3.41 4.09
CA ALA A 78 3.75 -4.71 4.45
C ALA A 78 3.30 -5.14 5.86
N VAL A 79 3.34 -4.25 6.85
CA VAL A 79 2.84 -4.54 8.21
C VAL A 79 1.35 -4.89 8.19
N LYS A 80 0.53 -4.13 7.45
CA LYS A 80 -0.90 -4.40 7.32
C LYS A 80 -1.20 -5.74 6.64
N ILE A 81 -0.40 -6.15 5.65
CA ILE A 81 -0.50 -7.47 5.03
C ILE A 81 -0.31 -8.57 6.08
N ALA A 82 0.73 -8.44 6.93
CA ALA A 82 0.95 -9.39 8.03
C ALA A 82 -0.23 -9.43 8.99
N GLN A 83 -0.67 -8.26 9.44
CA GLN A 83 -1.75 -8.16 10.42
C GLN A 83 -3.08 -8.72 9.89
N TYR A 84 -3.48 -8.35 8.69
CA TYR A 84 -4.72 -8.83 8.11
C TYR A 84 -4.66 -10.31 7.73
N GLY A 85 -3.66 -10.73 6.95
CA GLY A 85 -3.56 -12.08 6.40
C GLY A 85 -2.94 -13.08 7.36
N GLN A 86 -1.69 -12.81 7.78
CA GLN A 86 -0.89 -13.80 8.50
C GLN A 86 -1.26 -13.91 9.99
N TYR A 87 -1.87 -12.85 10.56
CA TYR A 87 -2.15 -12.79 11.99
C TYR A 87 -3.65 -12.84 12.33
N ASN A 88 -4.46 -11.91 11.84
CA ASN A 88 -5.83 -11.74 12.32
C ASN A 88 -6.84 -12.64 11.62
N TYR A 89 -6.72 -12.88 10.32
CA TYR A 89 -7.67 -13.67 9.54
C TYR A 89 -7.96 -15.04 10.21
N GLY A 90 -6.95 -15.89 10.37
CA GLY A 90 -7.13 -17.21 10.95
C GLY A 90 -7.60 -17.18 12.40
N ARG A 91 -7.21 -16.17 13.18
CA ARG A 91 -7.72 -15.97 14.55
C ARG A 91 -9.21 -15.68 14.60
N CYS A 92 -9.68 -14.82 13.70
CA CYS A 92 -11.10 -14.49 13.58
C CYS A 92 -11.93 -15.72 13.18
N ILE A 93 -11.43 -16.52 12.21
CA ILE A 93 -12.10 -17.76 11.81
C ILE A 93 -12.21 -18.73 12.99
N ARG A 94 -11.10 -19.00 13.70
CA ARG A 94 -11.10 -19.92 14.86
C ARG A 94 -11.99 -19.48 16.02
N ARG A 95 -12.29 -18.19 16.13
CA ARG A 95 -13.20 -17.61 17.13
C ARG A 95 -14.65 -17.57 16.68
N GLY A 96 -14.94 -17.91 15.40
CA GLY A 96 -16.27 -17.78 14.81
C GLY A 96 -16.69 -16.35 14.53
N ASP A 97 -15.75 -15.39 14.57
CA ASP A 97 -16.00 -13.98 14.21
C ASP A 97 -15.82 -13.79 12.70
N TYR A 98 -16.81 -14.22 11.95
CA TYR A 98 -16.76 -14.21 10.49
C TYR A 98 -16.84 -12.80 9.89
N VAL A 99 -17.43 -11.83 10.60
CA VAL A 99 -17.44 -10.43 10.15
C VAL A 99 -16.03 -9.86 10.18
N ALA A 100 -15.32 -10.02 11.32
CA ALA A 100 -13.93 -9.59 11.41
C ALA A 100 -13.02 -10.36 10.44
N ALA A 101 -13.25 -11.67 10.25
CA ALA A 101 -12.52 -12.47 9.27
C ALA A 101 -12.69 -11.94 7.85
N SER A 102 -13.91 -11.57 7.44
CA SER A 102 -14.17 -11.00 6.11
C SER A 102 -13.48 -9.66 5.90
N LEU A 103 -13.44 -8.80 6.92
CA LEU A 103 -12.71 -7.53 6.89
C LEU A 103 -11.20 -7.75 6.77
N ALA A 104 -10.65 -8.70 7.54
CA ALA A 104 -9.23 -9.06 7.47
C ALA A 104 -8.87 -9.62 6.10
N TYR A 105 -9.68 -10.50 5.56
CA TYR A 105 -9.48 -11.09 4.23
C TYR A 105 -9.49 -10.03 3.12
N ALA A 106 -10.49 -9.15 3.10
CA ALA A 106 -10.57 -8.05 2.15
C ALA A 106 -9.41 -7.05 2.32
N GLY A 107 -9.04 -6.74 3.56
CA GLY A 107 -7.92 -5.87 3.89
C GLY A 107 -6.58 -6.44 3.41
N PHE A 108 -6.36 -7.75 3.55
CA PHE A 108 -5.18 -8.42 3.01
C PHE A 108 -5.06 -8.25 1.48
N ILE A 109 -6.16 -8.50 0.76
CA ILE A 109 -6.20 -8.35 -0.70
C ILE A 109 -5.89 -6.90 -1.11
N GLU A 110 -6.51 -5.92 -0.44
CA GLU A 110 -6.30 -4.50 -0.72
C GLU A 110 -4.85 -4.08 -0.47
N GLN A 111 -4.27 -4.43 0.69
CA GLN A 111 -2.90 -4.06 1.05
C GLN A 111 -1.86 -4.77 0.18
N THR A 112 -2.12 -6.00 -0.25
CA THR A 112 -1.30 -6.72 -1.24
C THR A 112 -1.23 -5.95 -2.56
N MET A 113 -2.36 -5.54 -3.11
CA MET A 113 -2.40 -4.73 -4.33
C MET A 113 -1.69 -3.40 -4.12
N LYS A 114 -1.95 -2.71 -2.99
CA LYS A 114 -1.33 -1.43 -2.65
C LYS A 114 0.19 -1.54 -2.59
N LEU A 115 0.73 -2.56 -1.93
CA LEU A 115 2.18 -2.79 -1.88
C LEU A 115 2.76 -2.99 -3.27
N CYS A 116 2.11 -3.77 -4.14
CA CYS A 116 2.55 -3.96 -5.51
C CYS A 116 2.61 -2.62 -6.27
N PHE A 117 1.58 -1.78 -6.20
CA PHE A 117 1.61 -0.46 -6.85
C PHE A 117 2.73 0.43 -6.30
N LEU A 118 2.91 0.45 -4.97
CA LEU A 118 3.98 1.22 -4.32
C LEU A 118 5.36 0.79 -4.80
N VAL A 119 5.63 -0.51 -4.87
CA VAL A 119 6.93 -1.06 -5.31
C VAL A 119 7.28 -0.61 -6.72
N TYR A 120 6.31 -0.59 -7.62
CA TYR A 120 6.52 -0.18 -9.02
C TYR A 120 6.33 1.32 -9.27
N ARG A 121 6.14 2.13 -8.21
CA ARG A 121 5.92 3.58 -8.27
C ARG A 121 4.76 3.97 -9.20
N GLU A 122 3.66 3.23 -9.07
CA GLU A 122 2.40 3.49 -9.75
C GLU A 122 1.33 3.84 -8.74
N TYR A 123 0.47 4.78 -9.04
CA TYR A 123 -0.64 5.13 -8.17
C TYR A 123 -1.76 4.10 -8.27
N MET A 124 -2.17 3.54 -7.13
CA MET A 124 -3.27 2.57 -7.09
C MET A 124 -4.60 3.29 -7.42
N PRO A 125 -5.32 2.87 -8.46
CA PRO A 125 -6.61 3.47 -8.77
C PRO A 125 -7.68 3.05 -7.76
N TYR A 126 -8.87 3.66 -7.88
CA TYR A 126 -10.02 3.33 -7.03
C TYR A 126 -10.29 1.81 -7.00
N TYR A 127 -10.69 1.28 -5.84
CA TYR A 127 -10.71 -0.16 -5.53
C TYR A 127 -11.31 -1.06 -6.62
N LYS A 128 -12.41 -0.63 -7.27
CA LYS A 128 -13.09 -1.41 -8.31
C LYS A 128 -12.28 -1.58 -9.61
N TRP A 129 -11.20 -0.82 -9.78
CA TRP A 129 -10.30 -0.87 -10.92
C TRP A 129 -8.93 -1.43 -10.58
N SER A 130 -8.59 -1.52 -9.28
CA SER A 130 -7.23 -1.80 -8.80
C SER A 130 -6.72 -3.16 -9.29
N TYR A 131 -7.50 -4.22 -9.19
CA TYR A 131 -7.05 -5.54 -9.66
C TYR A 131 -6.79 -5.57 -11.17
N ARG A 132 -7.69 -5.01 -11.98
CA ARG A 132 -7.49 -4.93 -13.45
C ARG A 132 -6.27 -4.09 -13.81
N ALA A 133 -6.04 -3.01 -13.09
CA ALA A 133 -4.86 -2.16 -13.28
C ALA A 133 -3.58 -2.89 -12.88
N LEU A 134 -3.60 -3.68 -11.80
CA LEU A 134 -2.47 -4.50 -11.38
C LEU A 134 -2.11 -5.56 -12.42
N VAL A 135 -3.11 -6.27 -12.96
CA VAL A 135 -2.89 -7.25 -14.05
C VAL A 135 -2.28 -6.57 -15.28
N LYS A 136 -2.79 -5.38 -15.66
CA LYS A 136 -2.23 -4.59 -16.77
C LYS A 136 -0.79 -4.16 -16.49
N LEU A 137 -0.49 -3.72 -15.26
CA LEU A 137 0.88 -3.36 -14.84
C LEU A 137 1.82 -4.56 -14.96
N ALA A 138 1.43 -5.73 -14.47
CA ALA A 138 2.21 -6.95 -14.55
C ALA A 138 2.53 -7.35 -16.01
N GLN A 139 1.54 -7.23 -16.90
CA GLN A 139 1.69 -7.48 -18.32
C GLN A 139 2.63 -6.47 -19.00
N LEU A 140 2.47 -5.18 -18.72
CA LEU A 140 3.30 -4.12 -19.30
C LEU A 140 4.76 -4.23 -18.86
N ARG A 141 5.01 -4.61 -17.60
CA ARG A 141 6.34 -4.80 -17.02
C ARG A 141 6.95 -6.15 -17.42
N GLN A 142 6.15 -7.08 -17.95
CA GLN A 142 6.56 -8.46 -18.24
C GLN A 142 7.21 -9.12 -17.03
N GLU A 143 6.68 -8.85 -15.84
CA GLU A 143 7.25 -9.28 -14.56
C GLU A 143 6.59 -10.58 -14.08
N PRO A 144 7.29 -11.74 -14.20
CA PRO A 144 6.68 -13.04 -13.90
C PRO A 144 6.21 -13.19 -12.46
N VAL A 145 6.94 -12.59 -11.50
CA VAL A 145 6.60 -12.71 -10.07
C VAL A 145 5.34 -11.89 -9.78
N LEU A 146 5.21 -10.69 -10.35
CA LEU A 146 3.99 -9.88 -10.22
C LEU A 146 2.80 -10.56 -10.92
N MET A 147 3.00 -11.18 -12.07
CA MET A 147 1.95 -12.00 -12.72
C MET A 147 1.51 -13.16 -11.82
N ARG A 148 2.44 -13.81 -11.10
CA ARG A 148 2.10 -14.86 -10.14
C ARG A 148 1.29 -14.32 -8.97
N VAL A 149 1.62 -13.13 -8.44
CA VAL A 149 0.79 -12.46 -7.41
C VAL A 149 -0.62 -12.22 -7.92
N CYS A 150 -0.80 -11.71 -9.15
CA CYS A 150 -2.12 -11.54 -9.74
C CYS A 150 -2.90 -12.87 -9.81
N GLY A 151 -2.25 -13.95 -10.26
CA GLY A 151 -2.87 -15.27 -10.31
C GLY A 151 -3.30 -15.79 -8.95
N LEU A 152 -2.45 -15.61 -7.93
CA LEU A 152 -2.76 -16.02 -6.55
C LEU A 152 -3.89 -15.16 -5.94
N LEU A 153 -3.96 -13.87 -6.25
CA LEU A 153 -5.08 -13.03 -5.82
C LEU A 153 -6.40 -13.46 -6.47
N ASP A 154 -6.37 -13.88 -7.74
CA ASP A 154 -7.54 -14.44 -8.42
C ASP A 154 -7.94 -15.78 -7.79
N GLU A 155 -6.98 -16.68 -7.53
CA GLU A 155 -7.17 -17.94 -6.83
C GLU A 155 -7.77 -17.71 -5.44
N LEU A 156 -7.19 -16.80 -4.64
CA LEU A 156 -7.69 -16.43 -3.31
C LEU A 156 -9.15 -15.95 -3.38
N SER A 157 -9.51 -15.17 -4.40
CA SER A 157 -10.89 -14.68 -4.57
C SER A 157 -11.92 -15.77 -4.82
N GLN A 158 -11.52 -16.96 -5.24
CA GLN A 158 -12.39 -18.13 -5.45
C GLN A 158 -12.46 -19.07 -4.24
N ILE A 159 -11.57 -18.91 -3.27
CA ILE A 159 -11.58 -19.71 -2.04
C ILE A 159 -12.70 -19.18 -1.13
N ASP A 160 -13.50 -20.11 -0.56
CA ASP A 160 -14.42 -19.74 0.51
C ASP A 160 -13.60 -19.23 1.70
N TYR A 161 -13.80 -17.97 2.08
CA TYR A 161 -13.05 -17.35 3.17
C TYR A 161 -13.30 -18.00 4.55
N HIS A 162 -14.23 -18.97 4.66
CA HIS A 162 -14.39 -19.81 5.84
C HIS A 162 -13.46 -21.04 5.83
N ASP A 163 -12.88 -21.40 4.68
CA ASP A 163 -11.87 -22.48 4.57
C ASP A 163 -10.49 -21.90 4.97
N GLU A 164 -10.25 -21.90 6.31
CA GLU A 164 -9.03 -21.33 6.90
C GLU A 164 -7.76 -21.94 6.29
N ASP A 165 -7.73 -23.25 6.10
CA ASP A 165 -6.53 -23.95 5.66
C ASP A 165 -6.11 -23.52 4.26
N LYS A 166 -7.06 -23.56 3.30
CA LYS A 166 -6.76 -23.16 1.92
C LYS A 166 -6.47 -21.66 1.78
N ALA A 167 -7.24 -20.82 2.48
CA ALA A 167 -7.02 -19.39 2.42
C ALA A 167 -5.69 -19.00 3.04
N SER A 168 -5.31 -19.56 4.19
CA SER A 168 -4.02 -19.31 4.82
C SER A 168 -2.85 -19.79 3.95
N GLU A 169 -2.95 -20.97 3.33
CA GLU A 169 -1.94 -21.44 2.39
C GLU A 169 -1.77 -20.47 1.20
N CYS A 170 -2.86 -20.00 0.63
CA CYS A 170 -2.81 -19.04 -0.47
C CYS A 170 -2.23 -17.68 -0.02
N ILE A 171 -2.59 -17.19 1.17
CA ILE A 171 -2.04 -15.97 1.79
C ILE A 171 -0.52 -16.09 1.94
N GLU A 172 -0.01 -17.20 2.49
CA GLU A 172 1.43 -17.39 2.64
C GLU A 172 2.15 -17.48 1.29
N ASN A 173 1.54 -18.12 0.30
CA ASN A 173 2.07 -18.15 -1.06
C ASN A 173 2.16 -16.75 -1.68
N ILE A 174 1.19 -15.87 -1.44
CA ILE A 174 1.24 -14.46 -1.86
C ILE A 174 2.38 -13.74 -1.15
N CYS A 175 2.50 -13.87 0.17
CA CYS A 175 3.57 -13.25 0.96
C CYS A 175 4.96 -13.65 0.46
N MET A 176 5.17 -14.93 0.13
CA MET A 176 6.42 -15.39 -0.49
C MET A 176 6.74 -14.68 -1.82
N GLN A 177 5.74 -14.42 -2.67
CA GLN A 177 5.97 -13.68 -3.91
C GLN A 177 6.27 -12.20 -3.64
N LEU A 178 5.59 -11.58 -2.66
CA LEU A 178 5.85 -10.18 -2.29
C LEU A 178 7.28 -10.00 -1.78
N VAL A 179 7.79 -10.91 -0.94
CA VAL A 179 9.19 -10.90 -0.49
C VAL A 179 10.16 -10.99 -1.67
N ARG A 180 9.88 -11.85 -2.65
CA ARG A 180 10.69 -11.93 -3.88
C ARG A 180 10.70 -10.61 -4.64
N ILE A 181 9.53 -9.98 -4.82
CA ILE A 181 9.44 -8.67 -5.49
C ILE A 181 10.26 -7.61 -4.73
N LEU A 182 10.10 -7.52 -3.41
CA LEU A 182 10.84 -6.57 -2.58
C LEU A 182 12.36 -6.75 -2.71
N ASN A 183 12.84 -7.99 -2.68
CA ASN A 183 14.27 -8.30 -2.84
C ASN A 183 14.77 -8.03 -4.26
N MET A 184 14.02 -8.38 -5.30
CA MET A 184 14.37 -8.07 -6.70
C MET A 184 14.49 -6.57 -6.95
N GLN A 185 13.68 -5.75 -6.28
CA GLN A 185 13.73 -4.29 -6.36
C GLN A 185 14.71 -3.65 -5.37
N SER A 186 15.46 -4.48 -4.62
CA SER A 186 16.41 -4.01 -3.59
C SER A 186 15.77 -3.13 -2.51
N LEU A 187 14.51 -3.37 -2.20
CA LEU A 187 13.73 -2.63 -1.20
C LEU A 187 13.78 -3.26 0.18
N SER A 188 14.10 -4.56 0.25
CA SER A 188 14.33 -5.31 1.48
C SER A 188 15.52 -6.24 1.30
N GLY A 189 16.28 -6.46 2.36
CA GLY A 189 17.35 -7.47 2.40
C GLY A 189 16.95 -8.72 3.20
N SER A 190 15.70 -8.79 3.67
CA SER A 190 15.18 -9.91 4.46
C SER A 190 14.56 -10.98 3.57
N ASN A 191 14.79 -12.25 3.91
CA ASN A 191 14.12 -13.41 3.30
C ASN A 191 13.00 -13.99 4.18
N ASP A 192 12.67 -13.32 5.27
CA ASP A 192 11.55 -13.71 6.13
C ASP A 192 10.22 -13.48 5.40
N TYR A 193 9.36 -14.48 5.40
CA TYR A 193 8.04 -14.40 4.75
C TYR A 193 6.98 -13.72 5.63
N TYR A 194 7.28 -13.42 6.88
CA TYR A 194 6.42 -12.63 7.73
C TYR A 194 6.51 -11.16 7.33
N MET A 195 5.42 -10.62 6.79
CA MET A 195 5.42 -9.32 6.12
C MET A 195 5.67 -8.13 7.07
N GLU A 196 5.44 -8.29 8.38
CA GLU A 196 5.84 -7.29 9.37
C GLU A 196 7.36 -7.11 9.41
N THR A 197 8.12 -8.21 9.37
CA THR A 197 9.60 -8.17 9.26
C THR A 197 10.03 -7.43 8.00
N GLN A 198 9.32 -7.57 6.89
CA GLN A 198 9.59 -6.84 5.66
C GLN A 198 9.37 -5.33 5.83
N GLY A 199 8.33 -4.93 6.57
CA GLY A 199 8.10 -3.52 6.89
C GLY A 199 9.28 -2.89 7.62
N TYR A 200 9.81 -3.56 8.63
CA TYR A 200 11.03 -3.11 9.34
C TYR A 200 12.27 -3.08 8.42
N ALA A 201 12.46 -4.12 7.61
CA ALA A 201 13.61 -4.20 6.70
C ALA A 201 13.61 -3.07 5.66
N ILE A 202 12.44 -2.71 5.11
CA ILE A 202 12.26 -1.58 4.19
C ILE A 202 12.70 -0.27 4.87
N MET A 203 12.29 -0.03 6.11
CA MET A 203 12.64 1.20 6.84
C MET A 203 14.13 1.26 7.20
N GLN A 204 14.71 0.14 7.67
CA GLN A 204 16.16 0.07 7.93
C GLN A 204 16.99 0.34 6.68
N GLY A 205 16.57 -0.19 5.53
CA GLY A 205 17.21 0.08 4.24
C GLY A 205 17.17 1.56 3.90
N TYR A 206 16.04 2.23 4.09
CA TYR A 206 15.88 3.67 3.87
C TYR A 206 16.77 4.49 4.80
N GLU A 207 16.78 4.22 6.11
CA GLU A 207 17.60 4.92 7.10
C GLU A 207 19.12 4.78 6.80
N SER A 208 19.54 3.59 6.39
CA SER A 208 20.92 3.34 5.99
C SER A 208 21.35 4.19 4.80
N VAL A 209 20.47 4.36 3.80
CA VAL A 209 20.72 5.23 2.64
C VAL A 209 20.78 6.71 3.07
N GLN A 210 19.86 7.18 3.92
CA GLN A 210 19.88 8.57 4.41
C GLN A 210 21.15 8.88 5.20
N THR A 211 21.56 7.97 6.08
CA THR A 211 22.81 8.10 6.83
C THR A 211 24.03 8.18 5.91
N SER A 212 24.09 7.35 4.88
CA SER A 212 25.19 7.36 3.91
C SER A 212 25.27 8.66 3.09
N LEU A 213 24.14 9.37 2.94
CA LEU A 213 24.05 10.66 2.28
C LEU A 213 24.31 11.85 3.22
N GLY A 214 24.62 11.62 4.50
CA GLY A 214 24.85 12.66 5.51
C GLY A 214 23.58 13.41 5.93
N ARG A 215 22.41 12.84 5.67
CA ARG A 215 21.10 13.40 6.02
C ARG A 215 20.60 12.78 7.33
N ASN A 216 21.30 13.05 8.44
CA ASN A 216 20.78 12.74 9.77
C ASN A 216 19.82 13.86 10.18
N GLU A 217 18.56 13.73 9.84
CA GLU A 217 17.52 14.57 10.45
C GLU A 217 16.99 13.88 11.70
N ASP A 218 16.96 14.66 12.78
CA ASP A 218 16.36 14.35 14.10
C ASP A 218 14.80 14.33 14.01
N ASN A 219 14.27 13.74 12.96
CA ASN A 219 12.85 13.47 12.84
C ASN A 219 12.57 12.14 13.52
N GLY A 220 11.85 12.20 14.63
CA GLY A 220 11.54 11.09 15.52
C GLY A 220 11.44 9.76 14.79
N SER A 221 12.33 8.84 15.17
CA SER A 221 12.63 7.56 14.50
C SER A 221 11.40 7.03 13.75
N MET A 222 11.52 6.84 12.46
CA MET A 222 10.42 6.28 11.64
C MET A 222 10.07 4.84 12.05
N ALA A 223 11.00 4.12 12.70
CA ALA A 223 10.68 2.94 13.48
C ALA A 223 9.59 3.24 14.53
N GLY A 224 9.60 4.42 15.16
CA GLY A 224 8.53 4.86 16.06
C GLY A 224 7.18 5.13 15.40
N ILE A 225 7.11 5.32 14.07
CA ILE A 225 5.83 5.41 13.34
C ILE A 225 5.26 4.00 13.12
N ILE A 226 6.09 3.06 12.70
CA ILE A 226 5.70 1.64 12.57
C ILE A 226 5.33 1.09 13.95
N GLU A 227 6.15 1.33 14.98
CA GLU A 227 5.84 0.95 16.36
C GLU A 227 4.52 1.56 16.85
N ARG A 228 4.20 2.82 16.50
CA ARG A 228 2.91 3.42 16.85
C ARG A 228 1.75 2.78 16.10
N ILE A 229 1.91 2.44 14.82
CA ILE A 229 0.86 1.75 14.05
C ILE A 229 0.62 0.36 14.64
N VAL A 230 1.69 -0.41 14.85
CA VAL A 230 1.64 -1.74 15.46
C VAL A 230 1.11 -1.66 16.90
N LYS A 231 1.55 -0.69 17.69
CA LYS A 231 1.15 -0.52 19.08
C LYS A 231 -0.30 -0.06 19.23
N LEU A 232 -0.78 0.90 18.42
CA LEU A 232 -2.17 1.35 18.46
C LEU A 232 -3.14 0.20 18.14
N GLU A 233 -2.82 -0.64 17.16
CA GLU A 233 -3.63 -1.81 16.82
C GLU A 233 -3.50 -2.91 17.89
N TRP A 234 -2.33 -3.09 18.50
CA TRP A 234 -2.11 -4.00 19.62
C TRP A 234 -2.85 -3.55 20.88
N ASP A 235 -2.82 -2.26 21.24
CA ASP A 235 -3.50 -1.70 22.40
C ASP A 235 -5.03 -1.78 22.23
N MET A 236 -5.55 -1.54 21.01
CA MET A 236 -6.96 -1.76 20.70
C MET A 236 -7.35 -3.25 20.81
N PHE A 237 -6.46 -4.16 20.37
CA PHE A 237 -6.65 -5.60 20.52
C PHE A 237 -6.65 -6.04 21.98
N GLN A 238 -5.73 -5.53 22.82
CA GLN A 238 -5.67 -5.84 24.26
C GLN A 238 -6.88 -5.28 25.00
N ALA A 239 -7.34 -4.07 24.66
CA ALA A 239 -8.54 -3.47 25.26
C ALA A 239 -9.79 -4.34 25.00
N SER A 240 -9.95 -4.87 23.80
CA SER A 240 -11.07 -5.77 23.45
C SER A 240 -11.02 -7.13 24.15
N HIS A 241 -9.86 -7.55 24.69
CA HIS A 241 -9.69 -8.83 25.41
C HIS A 241 -9.87 -8.70 26.93
N ASN A 242 -9.63 -7.51 27.48
CA ASN A 242 -9.84 -7.26 28.91
C ASN A 242 -11.31 -7.06 29.26
N GLU A 243 -12.17 -6.74 28.29
CA GLU A 243 -13.62 -6.62 28.52
C GLU A 243 -14.36 -7.97 28.47
N GLY A 244 -13.77 -9.02 27.84
CA GLY A 244 -14.35 -10.36 27.78
C GLY A 244 -14.15 -11.24 29.03
N GLY A 245 -13.37 -10.76 30.00
CA GLY A 245 -13.00 -11.51 31.22
C GLY A 245 -13.88 -11.23 32.46
N ARG A 246 -14.98 -10.48 32.35
CA ARG A 246 -15.86 -10.14 33.44
C ARG A 246 -17.33 -10.51 33.23
N ALA A 247 -17.60 -11.66 32.69
CA ALA A 247 -18.94 -12.22 32.66
C ALA A 247 -18.89 -13.70 32.99
N ASP A 248 -18.53 -14.01 34.24
CA ASP A 248 -18.89 -15.26 34.93
C ASP A 248 -18.59 -15.05 36.42
N CYS A 249 -19.58 -14.53 37.16
CA CYS A 249 -19.87 -14.77 38.56
C CYS A 249 -21.37 -14.52 38.80
#